data_9ede53266c9354eed8f107f1cd6a4f75
#
_entry.id   9ede53266c9354eed8f107f1cd6a4f75
#
_cell.length_a   1.000
_cell.length_b   1.000
_cell.length_c   1.000
_cell.angle_alpha   90.00
_cell.angle_beta   90.00
_cell.angle_gamma   90.00
#
_symmetry.space_group_name_H-M   'P 1'
#
loop_
_entity.id
_entity.type
_entity.pdbx_description
1 polymer ?
#
loop_
_entity_poly.entity_id
_entity_poly.type
_entity_poly.pdbx_seq_one_letter_code
_entity_poly.pdbx_strand_id
1 'polypeptide(L)'
;MKTNIKITLLTVLLSLQLITTFGQTHTDKIIFLTDFYTTFIDKVKLGNKSVDSIYKESIQTTIFDKHFQKSEYAFIVNDFFAMPIKNTSELTKSINRITLNQEPIRTIINGALKNSRQNIDNDSLTIYIIPVNPDSRDVIKAINGIMGLTAGSKQIILTIEPDISGWENMLEYAVAHEFNHAYWTNVNFGKSAKWTLLDYLVFEGRGDYFAHLLYPNVIAPWTIALTENQKLDLWNKIKPNLQSEDISYQMEVMFGSRNYPVWGGYSLGYDIVLTALTNNKKLKPDNWTNLGSDKILEQSKYK
;
A
#
# COMPACT_ATOMS: atom_id res chain seq x y z
N MET A 1 -63.18 -58.91 -12.29
CA MET A 1 -62.14 -58.42 -11.41
C MET A 1 -61.50 -57.18 -12.06
N LYS A 2 -61.77 -55.98 -11.54
CA LYS A 2 -61.19 -54.71 -12.04
C LYS A 2 -60.18 -54.24 -11.03
N THR A 3 -58.91 -54.28 -11.40
CA THR A 3 -57.80 -53.84 -10.57
C THR A 3 -57.56 -52.34 -10.81
N ASN A 4 -57.79 -51.48 -9.80
CA ASN A 4 -57.56 -50.08 -9.84
C ASN A 4 -56.10 -49.81 -9.45
N ILE A 5 -55.31 -49.30 -10.36
CA ILE A 5 -53.91 -48.79 -10.10
C ILE A 5 -54.05 -47.32 -9.73
N LYS A 6 -53.78 -46.99 -8.47
CA LYS A 6 -53.65 -45.61 -8.00
C LYS A 6 -52.22 -45.13 -8.34
N ILE A 7 -52.11 -44.19 -9.24
CA ILE A 7 -50.88 -43.48 -9.52
C ILE A 7 -50.79 -42.34 -8.50
N THR A 8 -49.84 -42.45 -7.58
CA THR A 8 -49.47 -41.38 -6.64
C THR A 8 -48.45 -40.47 -7.31
N LEU A 9 -48.90 -39.27 -7.67
CA LEU A 9 -48.01 -38.22 -8.23
C LEU A 9 -47.20 -37.62 -7.07
N LEU A 10 -45.90 -37.91 -7.01
CA LEU A 10 -44.98 -37.30 -6.06
C LEU A 10 -44.47 -36.00 -6.65
N THR A 11 -45.04 -34.88 -6.22
CA THR A 11 -44.59 -33.55 -6.61
C THR A 11 -43.37 -33.18 -5.79
N VAL A 12 -42.19 -33.28 -6.39
CA VAL A 12 -40.95 -32.76 -5.79
C VAL A 12 -40.91 -31.24 -6.02
N LEU A 13 -41.19 -30.47 -4.98
CA LEU A 13 -40.94 -29.03 -4.94
C LEU A 13 -39.43 -28.83 -4.76
N LEU A 14 -38.72 -28.53 -5.84
CA LEU A 14 -37.38 -27.96 -5.76
C LEU A 14 -37.53 -26.48 -5.34
N SER A 15 -37.35 -26.20 -4.05
CA SER A 15 -37.15 -24.85 -3.56
C SER A 15 -35.74 -24.39 -3.97
N LEU A 16 -35.62 -23.66 -5.08
CA LEU A 16 -34.44 -22.86 -5.38
C LEU A 16 -34.35 -21.78 -4.29
N GLN A 17 -33.54 -22.02 -3.25
CA GLN A 17 -33.08 -20.93 -2.39
C GLN A 17 -32.09 -20.09 -3.21
N LEU A 18 -32.60 -18.99 -3.76
CA LEU A 18 -31.73 -17.89 -4.21
C LEU A 18 -31.00 -17.37 -2.97
N ILE A 19 -29.79 -17.86 -2.74
CA ILE A 19 -28.85 -17.21 -1.82
C ILE A 19 -28.42 -15.92 -2.51
N THR A 20 -29.19 -14.86 -2.28
CA THR A 20 -28.73 -13.50 -2.54
C THR A 20 -27.64 -13.21 -1.52
N THR A 21 -26.39 -13.51 -1.87
CA THR A 21 -25.26 -12.90 -1.19
C THR A 21 -25.37 -11.40 -1.42
N PHE A 22 -25.90 -10.68 -0.45
CA PHE A 22 -25.73 -9.24 -0.38
C PHE A 22 -24.23 -9.00 -0.16
N GLY A 23 -23.47 -8.94 -1.25
CA GLY A 23 -22.10 -8.45 -1.20
C GLY A 23 -22.15 -7.04 -0.62
N GLN A 24 -21.38 -6.79 0.43
CA GLN A 24 -21.24 -5.48 1.01
C GLN A 24 -20.81 -4.52 -0.10
N THR A 25 -21.66 -3.52 -0.42
CA THR A 25 -21.35 -2.54 -1.46
C THR A 25 -20.31 -1.57 -0.91
N HIS A 26 -19.06 -1.77 -1.31
CA HIS A 26 -17.98 -0.83 -0.97
C HIS A 26 -18.12 0.44 -1.81
N THR A 27 -18.06 1.59 -1.15
CA THR A 27 -18.10 2.90 -1.82
C THR A 27 -16.71 3.54 -1.73
N ASP A 28 -15.77 3.02 -2.53
CA ASP A 28 -14.44 3.59 -2.61
C ASP A 28 -14.45 4.97 -3.27
N LYS A 29 -13.53 5.83 -2.85
CA LYS A 29 -13.37 7.18 -3.41
C LYS A 29 -11.96 7.35 -3.95
N ILE A 30 -11.83 7.91 -5.15
CA ILE A 30 -10.55 8.30 -5.72
C ILE A 30 -10.57 9.82 -5.88
N ILE A 31 -9.70 10.51 -5.15
CA ILE A 31 -9.64 11.96 -5.05
C ILE A 31 -8.29 12.43 -5.60
N PHE A 32 -8.32 13.20 -6.69
CA PHE A 32 -7.14 13.86 -7.23
C PHE A 32 -6.94 15.18 -6.48
N LEU A 33 -5.78 15.34 -5.86
CA LEU A 33 -5.45 16.57 -5.12
C LEU A 33 -4.66 17.57 -6.00
N THR A 34 -4.60 17.35 -7.30
CA THR A 34 -3.87 18.19 -8.27
C THR A 34 -4.26 19.68 -8.23
N ASP A 35 -5.53 19.99 -7.92
CA ASP A 35 -6.00 21.37 -7.84
C ASP A 35 -5.32 22.18 -6.72
N PHE A 36 -4.97 21.53 -5.61
CA PHE A 36 -4.20 22.18 -4.54
C PHE A 36 -2.81 22.58 -5.04
N TYR A 37 -2.17 21.71 -5.80
CA TYR A 37 -0.85 21.97 -6.38
C TYR A 37 -0.90 23.03 -7.48
N THR A 38 -1.95 23.07 -8.28
CA THR A 38 -2.19 24.16 -9.25
C THR A 38 -2.34 25.50 -8.52
N THR A 39 -3.14 25.54 -7.47
CA THR A 39 -3.31 26.74 -6.62
C THR A 39 -1.98 27.18 -6.00
N PHE A 40 -1.15 26.23 -5.53
CA PHE A 40 0.19 26.52 -5.03
C PHE A 40 1.06 27.18 -6.10
N ILE A 41 1.11 26.61 -7.31
CA ILE A 41 1.89 27.15 -8.44
C ILE A 41 1.46 28.59 -8.75
N ASP A 42 0.16 28.86 -8.80
CA ASP A 42 -0.35 30.20 -9.11
C ASP A 42 0.01 31.23 -8.03
N LYS A 43 -0.03 30.83 -6.75
CA LYS A 43 0.44 31.69 -5.66
C LYS A 43 1.94 31.96 -5.72
N VAL A 44 2.76 30.97 -6.13
CA VAL A 44 4.20 31.16 -6.31
C VAL A 44 4.48 32.19 -7.42
N LYS A 45 3.74 32.14 -8.54
CA LYS A 45 3.86 33.14 -9.63
C LYS A 45 3.57 34.57 -9.18
N LEU A 46 2.71 34.75 -8.20
CA LEU A 46 2.39 36.10 -7.65
C LEU A 46 3.55 36.71 -6.84
N GLY A 47 4.49 35.92 -6.37
CA GLY A 47 5.77 36.36 -5.77
C GLY A 47 5.67 37.08 -4.41
N ASN A 48 4.54 37.01 -3.72
CA ASN A 48 4.28 37.75 -2.49
C ASN A 48 4.92 37.18 -1.21
N LYS A 49 5.34 35.90 -1.26
CA LYS A 49 5.94 35.15 -0.14
C LYS A 49 7.01 34.17 -0.67
N SER A 50 7.84 33.62 0.22
CA SER A 50 8.76 32.55 -0.14
C SER A 50 8.00 31.30 -0.60
N VAL A 51 8.60 30.52 -1.51
CA VAL A 51 8.04 29.25 -2.02
C VAL A 51 7.72 28.29 -0.87
N ASP A 52 8.63 28.17 0.11
CA ASP A 52 8.46 27.28 1.26
C ASP A 52 7.24 27.70 2.11
N SER A 53 7.02 29.02 2.32
CA SER A 53 5.85 29.52 3.06
C SER A 53 4.55 29.22 2.31
N ILE A 54 4.54 29.48 0.99
CA ILE A 54 3.36 29.21 0.14
C ILE A 54 3.06 27.71 0.12
N TYR A 55 4.09 26.86 0.02
CA TYR A 55 3.94 25.39 0.05
C TYR A 55 3.33 24.93 1.36
N LYS A 56 3.91 25.37 2.48
CA LYS A 56 3.41 25.02 3.81
C LYS A 56 1.93 25.40 3.97
N GLU A 57 1.54 26.60 3.57
CA GLU A 57 0.17 27.06 3.71
C GLU A 57 -0.80 26.39 2.74
N SER A 58 -0.40 26.21 1.47
CA SER A 58 -1.30 25.75 0.40
C SER A 58 -1.37 24.22 0.26
N ILE A 59 -0.30 23.52 0.58
CA ILE A 59 -0.17 22.07 0.43
C ILE A 59 -0.14 21.39 1.79
N GLN A 60 0.94 21.54 2.55
CA GLN A 60 1.14 20.78 3.78
C GLN A 60 -0.03 21.01 4.75
N THR A 61 -0.26 22.22 5.20
CA THR A 61 -1.31 22.51 6.19
C THR A 61 -2.70 22.24 5.63
N THR A 62 -3.00 22.77 4.42
CA THR A 62 -4.36 22.69 3.87
C THR A 62 -4.79 21.24 3.56
N ILE A 63 -3.91 20.45 2.95
CA ILE A 63 -4.22 19.05 2.63
C ILE A 63 -4.26 18.22 3.90
N PHE A 64 -3.28 18.39 4.81
CA PHE A 64 -3.22 17.66 6.06
C PHE A 64 -4.45 17.91 6.93
N ASP A 65 -4.78 19.17 7.21
CA ASP A 65 -5.92 19.53 8.07
C ASP A 65 -7.25 19.05 7.49
N LYS A 66 -7.41 19.13 6.17
CA LYS A 66 -8.65 18.75 5.51
C LYS A 66 -8.86 17.25 5.43
N HIS A 67 -7.80 16.47 5.26
CA HIS A 67 -7.93 15.07 4.88
C HIS A 67 -7.29 14.07 5.88
N PHE A 68 -6.22 14.45 6.59
CA PHE A 68 -5.37 13.48 7.30
C PHE A 68 -5.19 13.72 8.80
N GLN A 69 -5.65 14.85 9.35
CA GLN A 69 -5.47 15.19 10.76
C GLN A 69 -5.99 14.10 11.73
N LYS A 70 -6.98 13.31 11.30
CA LYS A 70 -7.60 12.25 12.11
C LYS A 70 -7.19 10.84 11.66
N SER A 71 -6.23 10.71 10.77
CA SER A 71 -5.73 9.41 10.31
C SER A 71 -4.89 8.75 11.39
N GLU A 72 -4.86 7.43 11.42
CA GLU A 72 -4.07 6.65 12.37
C GLU A 72 -2.58 6.97 12.27
N TYR A 73 -2.07 7.23 11.05
CA TYR A 73 -0.66 7.57 10.78
C TYR A 73 -0.47 9.06 10.43
N ALA A 74 -1.28 9.94 11.04
CA ALA A 74 -1.22 11.39 10.79
C ALA A 74 0.21 11.97 10.91
N PHE A 75 1.02 11.47 11.85
CA PHE A 75 2.39 11.93 12.03
C PHE A 75 3.29 11.62 10.82
N ILE A 76 3.18 10.41 10.22
CA ILE A 76 3.92 10.03 9.02
C ILE A 76 3.45 10.87 7.83
N VAL A 77 2.14 11.07 7.70
CA VAL A 77 1.57 11.88 6.62
C VAL A 77 2.03 13.34 6.71
N ASN A 78 2.11 13.90 7.92
CA ASN A 78 2.62 15.26 8.10
C ASN A 78 4.08 15.39 7.66
N ASP A 79 4.92 14.42 8.04
CA ASP A 79 6.32 14.39 7.63
C ASP A 79 6.47 14.16 6.12
N PHE A 80 5.62 13.33 5.53
CA PHE A 80 5.57 13.11 4.08
C PHE A 80 5.33 14.42 3.30
N PHE A 81 4.42 15.27 3.78
CA PHE A 81 4.15 16.58 3.17
C PHE A 81 5.12 17.68 3.61
N ALA A 82 6.08 17.42 4.50
CA ALA A 82 6.96 18.47 5.02
C ALA A 82 8.02 18.95 4.01
N MET A 83 8.29 18.21 2.94
CA MET A 83 9.29 18.58 1.94
C MET A 83 8.71 19.50 0.87
N PRO A 84 9.11 20.82 0.84
CA PRO A 84 8.57 21.77 -0.11
C PRO A 84 9.06 21.48 -1.54
N ILE A 85 8.16 21.73 -2.50
CA ILE A 85 8.46 21.63 -3.93
C ILE A 85 8.99 22.96 -4.42
N LYS A 86 10.20 22.95 -5.00
CA LYS A 86 10.86 24.18 -5.52
C LYS A 86 10.70 24.34 -7.02
N ASN A 87 10.71 23.22 -7.77
CA ASN A 87 10.59 23.24 -9.22
C ASN A 87 9.13 23.19 -9.68
N THR A 88 8.48 24.37 -9.72
CA THR A 88 7.07 24.48 -10.14
C THR A 88 6.84 24.16 -11.62
N SER A 89 7.86 24.32 -12.49
CA SER A 89 7.76 23.99 -13.91
C SER A 89 7.62 22.47 -14.11
N GLU A 90 8.47 21.69 -13.47
CA GLU A 90 8.38 20.21 -13.52
C GLU A 90 7.14 19.68 -12.80
N LEU A 91 6.73 20.33 -11.69
CA LEU A 91 5.47 20.03 -11.03
C LEU A 91 4.27 20.21 -11.96
N THR A 92 4.25 21.29 -12.75
CA THR A 92 3.19 21.53 -13.75
C THR A 92 3.12 20.40 -14.76
N LYS A 93 4.26 19.88 -15.21
CA LYS A 93 4.30 18.73 -16.13
C LYS A 93 3.75 17.46 -15.48
N SER A 94 4.12 17.17 -14.22
CA SER A 94 3.58 16.03 -13.47
C SER A 94 2.05 16.12 -13.31
N ILE A 95 1.52 17.28 -12.94
CA ILE A 95 0.07 17.52 -12.87
C ILE A 95 -0.62 17.25 -14.20
N ASN A 96 -0.06 17.76 -15.31
CA ASN A 96 -0.62 17.57 -16.65
C ASN A 96 -0.64 16.09 -17.04
N ARG A 97 0.43 15.32 -16.73
CA ARG A 97 0.48 13.88 -17.00
C ARG A 97 -0.60 13.13 -16.23
N ILE A 98 -0.79 13.44 -14.93
CA ILE A 98 -1.88 12.86 -14.14
C ILE A 98 -3.24 13.21 -14.73
N THR A 99 -3.46 14.48 -15.09
CA THR A 99 -4.72 14.95 -15.64
C THR A 99 -5.09 14.21 -16.96
N LEU A 100 -4.11 13.99 -17.83
CA LEU A 100 -4.30 13.23 -19.07
C LEU A 100 -4.57 11.73 -18.85
N ASN A 101 -4.18 11.19 -17.70
CA ASN A 101 -4.30 9.77 -17.36
C ASN A 101 -5.33 9.50 -16.26
N GLN A 102 -6.24 10.43 -15.93
CA GLN A 102 -7.19 10.23 -14.82
C GLN A 102 -8.06 8.99 -14.97
N GLU A 103 -8.60 8.73 -16.15
CA GLU A 103 -9.48 7.56 -16.36
C GLU A 103 -8.70 6.23 -16.35
N PRO A 104 -7.54 6.09 -17.00
CA PRO A 104 -6.66 4.93 -16.77
C PRO A 104 -6.34 4.70 -15.30
N ILE A 105 -5.93 5.74 -14.55
CA ILE A 105 -5.62 5.65 -13.13
C ILE A 105 -6.83 5.13 -12.34
N ARG A 106 -8.02 5.70 -12.55
CA ARG A 106 -9.26 5.24 -11.89
C ARG A 106 -9.58 3.78 -12.19
N THR A 107 -9.46 3.39 -13.45
CA THR A 107 -9.74 2.02 -13.91
C THR A 107 -8.81 1.02 -13.23
N ILE A 108 -7.52 1.30 -13.20
CA ILE A 108 -6.50 0.45 -12.59
C ILE A 108 -6.76 0.32 -11.08
N ILE A 109 -6.95 1.44 -10.37
CA ILE A 109 -7.19 1.44 -8.92
C ILE A 109 -8.46 0.64 -8.58
N ASN A 110 -9.57 0.87 -9.29
CA ASN A 110 -10.82 0.13 -9.04
C ASN A 110 -10.66 -1.36 -9.31
N GLY A 111 -9.93 -1.75 -10.36
CA GLY A 111 -9.58 -3.13 -10.66
C GLY A 111 -8.76 -3.77 -9.53
N ALA A 112 -7.73 -3.08 -9.07
CA ALA A 112 -6.85 -3.57 -8.01
C ALA A 112 -7.59 -3.71 -6.64
N LEU A 113 -8.42 -2.74 -6.28
CA LEU A 113 -9.25 -2.83 -5.07
C LEU A 113 -10.24 -4.01 -5.14
N LYS A 114 -10.88 -4.21 -6.31
CA LYS A 114 -11.77 -5.36 -6.53
C LYS A 114 -11.02 -6.68 -6.38
N ASN A 115 -9.84 -6.82 -6.99
CA ASN A 115 -9.02 -8.04 -6.89
C ASN A 115 -8.56 -8.29 -5.44
N SER A 116 -8.17 -7.24 -4.72
CA SER A 116 -7.76 -7.32 -3.32
C SER A 116 -8.89 -7.82 -2.42
N ARG A 117 -10.12 -7.32 -2.63
CA ARG A 117 -11.31 -7.72 -1.86
C ARG A 117 -11.79 -9.16 -2.11
N GLN A 118 -11.42 -9.77 -3.22
CA GLN A 118 -11.67 -11.20 -3.44
C GLN A 118 -10.90 -12.09 -2.45
N ASN A 119 -9.86 -11.56 -1.83
CA ASN A 119 -8.96 -12.28 -0.93
C ASN A 119 -9.09 -11.83 0.54
N ILE A 120 -9.37 -10.55 0.77
CA ILE A 120 -9.53 -9.96 2.11
C ILE A 120 -10.73 -9.01 2.06
N ASP A 121 -11.71 -9.23 2.91
CA ASP A 121 -12.81 -8.27 3.10
C ASP A 121 -12.30 -7.09 3.96
N ASN A 122 -12.40 -5.89 3.42
CA ASN A 122 -11.96 -4.65 4.08
C ASN A 122 -12.97 -3.53 3.81
N ASP A 123 -13.02 -2.56 4.70
CA ASP A 123 -13.88 -1.37 4.59
C ASP A 123 -13.64 -0.57 3.30
N SER A 124 -14.56 0.35 3.01
CA SER A 124 -14.39 1.32 1.90
C SER A 124 -13.17 2.20 2.12
N LEU A 125 -12.41 2.44 1.07
CA LEU A 125 -11.18 3.20 1.08
C LEU A 125 -11.33 4.53 0.33
N THR A 126 -10.60 5.55 0.79
CA THR A 126 -10.38 6.78 0.03
C THR A 126 -8.92 6.80 -0.44
N ILE A 127 -8.73 6.82 -1.76
CA ILE A 127 -7.43 6.87 -2.40
C ILE A 127 -7.17 8.31 -2.85
N TYR A 128 -6.12 8.92 -2.35
CA TYR A 128 -5.70 10.28 -2.71
C TYR A 128 -4.55 10.22 -3.72
N ILE A 129 -4.72 10.90 -4.85
CA ILE A 129 -3.72 10.96 -5.91
C ILE A 129 -3.03 12.31 -5.86
N ILE A 130 -1.70 12.30 -5.77
CA ILE A 130 -0.87 13.50 -5.76
C ILE A 130 0.22 13.43 -6.83
N PRO A 131 0.68 14.59 -7.35
CA PRO A 131 1.80 14.64 -8.26
C PRO A 131 3.13 14.33 -7.54
N VAL A 132 4.10 13.86 -8.31
CA VAL A 132 5.46 13.64 -7.83
C VAL A 132 6.10 14.98 -7.43
N ASN A 133 6.78 15.02 -6.28
CA ASN A 133 7.73 16.08 -6.01
C ASN A 133 8.91 15.94 -6.99
N PRO A 134 9.18 16.94 -7.85
CA PRO A 134 10.25 16.84 -8.85
C PRO A 134 11.63 16.54 -8.26
N ASP A 135 11.90 16.99 -7.02
CA ASP A 135 13.16 16.75 -6.34
C ASP A 135 13.33 15.26 -5.92
N SER A 136 12.23 14.48 -5.90
CA SER A 136 12.23 13.04 -5.61
C SER A 136 12.04 12.17 -6.87
N ARG A 137 12.08 12.74 -8.07
CA ARG A 137 11.74 12.05 -9.31
C ARG A 137 12.63 10.83 -9.59
N ASP A 138 13.91 10.90 -9.26
CA ASP A 138 14.83 9.77 -9.48
C ASP A 138 14.47 8.58 -8.58
N VAL A 139 14.05 8.83 -7.35
CA VAL A 139 13.56 7.77 -6.44
C VAL A 139 12.28 7.16 -7.02
N ILE A 140 11.33 7.99 -7.44
CA ILE A 140 10.07 7.53 -8.04
C ILE A 140 10.31 6.72 -9.31
N LYS A 141 11.29 7.13 -10.14
CA LYS A 141 11.71 6.36 -11.31
C LYS A 141 12.29 4.99 -10.94
N ALA A 142 13.09 4.93 -9.89
CA ALA A 142 13.69 3.68 -9.41
C ALA A 142 12.67 2.68 -8.87
N ILE A 143 11.45 3.14 -8.51
CA ILE A 143 10.31 2.33 -8.08
C ILE A 143 9.18 2.29 -9.12
N ASN A 144 9.52 2.39 -10.40
CA ASN A 144 8.62 2.27 -11.55
C ASN A 144 7.42 3.25 -11.52
N GLY A 145 7.64 4.47 -11.01
CA GLY A 145 6.69 5.57 -11.14
C GLY A 145 5.62 5.67 -10.07
N ILE A 146 5.52 4.74 -9.13
CA ILE A 146 4.48 4.72 -8.10
C ILE A 146 5.08 4.61 -6.71
N MET A 147 4.66 5.50 -5.82
CA MET A 147 4.91 5.36 -4.37
C MET A 147 3.56 5.41 -3.65
N GLY A 148 3.30 4.40 -2.81
CA GLY A 148 2.16 4.33 -1.93
C GLY A 148 2.51 4.75 -0.50
N LEU A 149 1.50 5.19 0.24
CA LEU A 149 1.56 5.43 1.67
C LEU A 149 0.16 5.20 2.26
N THR A 150 0.02 4.19 3.09
CA THR A 150 -1.18 4.03 3.91
C THR A 150 -1.20 5.09 4.99
N ALA A 151 -2.18 6.01 4.92
CA ALA A 151 -2.38 7.04 5.93
C ALA A 151 -3.19 6.54 7.13
N GLY A 152 -3.85 5.41 6.98
CA GLY A 152 -4.65 4.76 8.01
C GLY A 152 -5.55 3.68 7.45
N SER A 153 -6.41 3.10 8.28
CA SER A 153 -7.30 1.99 7.91
C SER A 153 -8.25 2.29 6.74
N LYS A 154 -8.50 3.57 6.45
CA LYS A 154 -9.47 4.00 5.41
C LYS A 154 -8.88 4.94 4.37
N GLN A 155 -7.58 5.20 4.41
CA GLN A 155 -6.96 6.23 3.58
C GLN A 155 -5.60 5.79 3.05
N ILE A 156 -5.43 5.93 1.74
CA ILE A 156 -4.17 5.64 1.03
C ILE A 156 -3.81 6.87 0.19
N ILE A 157 -2.53 7.23 0.17
CA ILE A 157 -1.96 8.27 -0.69
C ILE A 157 -1.13 7.57 -1.77
N LEU A 158 -1.32 7.94 -3.02
CA LEU A 158 -0.53 7.46 -4.15
C LEU A 158 0.12 8.65 -4.86
N THR A 159 1.44 8.62 -4.93
CA THR A 159 2.22 9.49 -5.80
C THR A 159 2.42 8.78 -7.13
N ILE A 160 2.03 9.41 -8.24
CA ILE A 160 1.99 8.76 -9.55
C ILE A 160 2.73 9.60 -10.58
N GLU A 161 3.62 8.95 -11.38
CA GLU A 161 4.30 9.56 -12.51
C GLU A 161 4.04 8.73 -13.79
N PRO A 162 3.01 9.08 -14.57
CA PRO A 162 2.53 8.27 -15.68
C PRO A 162 3.44 8.23 -16.92
N ASP A 163 4.55 8.95 -16.96
CA ASP A 163 5.52 8.88 -18.06
C ASP A 163 6.65 7.88 -17.80
N ILE A 164 6.65 7.21 -16.66
CA ILE A 164 7.62 6.18 -16.34
C ILE A 164 7.10 4.82 -16.80
N SER A 165 7.90 4.13 -17.65
CA SER A 165 7.50 2.83 -18.18
C SER A 165 7.17 1.82 -17.09
N GLY A 166 6.04 1.12 -17.23
CA GLY A 166 5.58 0.10 -16.29
C GLY A 166 4.77 0.64 -15.12
N TRP A 167 4.46 1.94 -15.11
CA TRP A 167 3.68 2.57 -14.04
C TRP A 167 2.31 1.92 -13.84
N GLU A 168 1.64 1.48 -14.90
CA GLU A 168 0.32 0.85 -14.82
C GLU A 168 0.36 -0.43 -13.97
N ASN A 169 1.30 -1.32 -14.30
CA ASN A 169 1.46 -2.57 -13.55
C ASN A 169 1.91 -2.30 -12.10
N MET A 170 2.80 -1.32 -11.93
CA MET A 170 3.25 -0.93 -10.59
C MET A 170 2.12 -0.29 -9.78
N LEU A 171 1.17 0.43 -10.42
CA LEU A 171 0.00 0.98 -9.74
C LEU A 171 -0.92 -0.12 -9.20
N GLU A 172 -1.17 -1.19 -9.99
CA GLU A 172 -1.92 -2.35 -9.49
C GLU A 172 -1.26 -2.98 -8.27
N TYR A 173 0.06 -3.18 -8.35
CA TYR A 173 0.86 -3.75 -7.26
C TYR A 173 0.81 -2.87 -6.01
N ALA A 174 1.07 -1.56 -6.16
CA ALA A 174 1.07 -0.61 -5.06
C ALA A 174 -0.29 -0.50 -4.38
N VAL A 175 -1.39 -0.49 -5.13
CA VAL A 175 -2.74 -0.49 -4.55
C VAL A 175 -2.99 -1.75 -3.72
N ALA A 176 -2.57 -2.93 -4.19
CA ALA A 176 -2.71 -4.16 -3.43
C ALA A 176 -1.83 -4.16 -2.16
N HIS A 177 -0.60 -3.67 -2.25
CA HIS A 177 0.30 -3.50 -1.12
C HIS A 177 -0.32 -2.60 -0.03
N GLU A 178 -0.75 -1.41 -0.40
CA GLU A 178 -1.35 -0.44 0.52
C GLU A 178 -2.73 -0.92 1.05
N PHE A 179 -3.48 -1.68 0.24
CA PHE A 179 -4.73 -2.30 0.69
C PHE A 179 -4.48 -3.28 1.84
N ASN A 180 -3.41 -4.08 1.77
CA ASN A 180 -3.03 -4.99 2.85
C ASN A 180 -2.66 -4.22 4.13
N HIS A 181 -1.93 -3.12 4.00
CA HIS A 181 -1.60 -2.23 5.12
C HIS A 181 -2.85 -1.59 5.73
N ALA A 182 -3.79 -1.10 4.92
CA ALA A 182 -5.03 -0.53 5.40
C ALA A 182 -5.87 -1.57 6.17
N TYR A 183 -5.96 -2.80 5.66
CA TYR A 183 -6.62 -3.89 6.36
C TYR A 183 -5.92 -4.26 7.67
N TRP A 184 -4.60 -4.42 7.67
CA TRP A 184 -3.85 -4.68 8.89
C TRP A 184 -4.07 -3.59 9.93
N THR A 185 -4.06 -2.32 9.51
CA THR A 185 -4.32 -1.17 10.36
C THR A 185 -5.71 -1.22 10.97
N ASN A 186 -6.73 -1.50 10.17
CA ASN A 186 -8.12 -1.63 10.62
C ASN A 186 -8.27 -2.65 11.76
N VAL A 187 -7.52 -3.76 11.69
CA VAL A 187 -7.63 -4.85 12.66
C VAL A 187 -6.69 -4.66 13.85
N ASN A 188 -5.50 -4.11 13.64
CA ASN A 188 -4.40 -4.22 14.60
C ASN A 188 -3.93 -2.89 15.20
N PHE A 189 -4.29 -1.74 14.62
CA PHE A 189 -3.87 -0.44 15.15
C PHE A 189 -4.25 -0.27 16.62
N GLY A 190 -3.29 0.15 17.42
CA GLY A 190 -3.48 0.34 18.86
C GLY A 190 -3.45 -0.92 19.73
N LYS A 191 -3.31 -2.13 19.14
CA LYS A 191 -3.17 -3.38 19.90
C LYS A 191 -1.78 -3.57 20.51
N SER A 192 -0.76 -2.98 19.89
CA SER A 192 0.60 -2.95 20.41
C SER A 192 1.02 -1.52 20.69
N ALA A 193 1.62 -1.28 21.87
CA ALA A 193 2.24 0.00 22.21
C ALA A 193 3.66 0.12 21.62
N LYS A 194 4.20 -0.97 21.10
CA LYS A 194 5.58 -1.09 20.65
C LYS A 194 5.63 -1.52 19.21
N TRP A 195 6.52 -0.88 18.45
CA TRP A 195 6.78 -1.17 17.06
C TRP A 195 8.27 -1.47 16.89
N THR A 196 8.58 -2.74 16.76
CA THR A 196 9.97 -3.23 16.68
C THR A 196 10.46 -3.27 15.23
N LEU A 197 11.77 -3.42 15.04
CA LEU A 197 12.34 -3.67 13.71
C LEU A 197 11.70 -4.91 13.05
N LEU A 198 11.47 -5.99 13.80
CA LEU A 198 10.81 -7.18 13.27
C LEU A 198 9.39 -6.88 12.78
N ASP A 199 8.65 -6.08 13.55
CA ASP A 199 7.30 -5.68 13.14
C ASP A 199 7.33 -4.92 11.82
N TYR A 200 8.30 -4.01 11.64
CA TYR A 200 8.43 -3.25 10.40
C TYR A 200 8.79 -4.15 9.21
N LEU A 201 9.80 -5.02 9.35
CA LEU A 201 10.17 -5.97 8.31
C LEU A 201 8.98 -6.82 7.86
N VAL A 202 8.23 -7.35 8.82
CA VAL A 202 7.09 -8.23 8.53
C VAL A 202 5.89 -7.44 8.01
N PHE A 203 5.67 -6.21 8.46
CA PHE A 203 4.59 -5.36 7.97
C PHE A 203 4.77 -5.08 6.47
N GLU A 204 5.94 -4.58 6.05
CA GLU A 204 6.24 -4.33 4.64
C GLU A 204 6.25 -5.63 3.83
N GLY A 205 6.86 -6.69 4.37
CA GLY A 205 6.88 -8.00 3.70
C GLY A 205 5.49 -8.58 3.43
N ARG A 206 4.49 -8.29 4.28
CA ARG A 206 3.09 -8.71 4.06
C ARG A 206 2.44 -7.96 2.92
N GLY A 207 2.62 -6.65 2.86
CA GLY A 207 2.13 -5.82 1.77
C GLY A 207 2.67 -6.32 0.43
N ASP A 208 3.99 -6.54 0.36
CA ASP A 208 4.67 -7.04 -0.84
C ASP A 208 4.24 -8.46 -1.21
N TYR A 209 4.11 -9.36 -0.23
CA TYR A 209 3.67 -10.73 -0.51
C TYR A 209 2.22 -10.78 -0.99
N PHE A 210 1.34 -9.97 -0.41
CA PHE A 210 -0.05 -9.87 -0.85
C PHE A 210 -0.15 -9.32 -2.28
N ALA A 211 0.59 -8.26 -2.57
CA ALA A 211 0.65 -7.69 -3.91
C ALA A 211 1.21 -8.71 -4.94
N HIS A 212 2.27 -9.44 -4.58
CA HIS A 212 2.83 -10.49 -5.43
C HIS A 212 1.85 -11.65 -5.68
N LEU A 213 1.04 -12.04 -4.71
CA LEU A 213 0.00 -13.07 -4.91
C LEU A 213 -1.01 -12.67 -5.99
N LEU A 214 -1.39 -11.40 -6.03
CA LEU A 214 -2.36 -10.88 -6.99
C LEU A 214 -1.73 -10.55 -8.36
N TYR A 215 -0.48 -10.09 -8.36
CA TYR A 215 0.25 -9.60 -9.51
C TYR A 215 1.63 -10.26 -9.63
N PRO A 216 1.71 -11.59 -9.83
CA PRO A 216 2.97 -12.35 -9.79
C PRO A 216 3.96 -11.98 -10.88
N ASN A 217 3.50 -11.33 -11.96
CA ASN A 217 4.36 -10.87 -13.06
C ASN A 217 4.94 -9.47 -12.82
N VAL A 218 4.53 -8.78 -11.76
CA VAL A 218 5.08 -7.47 -11.38
C VAL A 218 6.19 -7.69 -10.38
N ILE A 219 7.38 -7.22 -10.72
CA ILE A 219 8.55 -7.30 -9.84
C ILE A 219 8.76 -5.91 -9.25
N ALA A 220 8.47 -5.77 -7.97
CA ALA A 220 8.76 -4.55 -7.23
C ALA A 220 10.28 -4.47 -6.98
N PRO A 221 10.98 -3.42 -7.42
CA PRO A 221 12.44 -3.36 -7.38
C PRO A 221 13.04 -3.55 -5.98
N TRP A 222 12.36 -3.09 -4.95
CA TRP A 222 12.82 -3.22 -3.56
C TRP A 222 12.75 -4.65 -3.03
N THR A 223 11.86 -5.51 -3.54
CA THR A 223 11.77 -6.92 -3.10
C THR A 223 12.95 -7.76 -3.56
N ILE A 224 13.61 -7.36 -4.65
CA ILE A 224 14.76 -8.04 -5.25
C ILE A 224 16.07 -7.24 -5.11
N ALA A 225 16.11 -6.24 -4.24
CA ALA A 225 17.28 -5.38 -4.05
C ALA A 225 18.51 -6.15 -3.55
N LEU A 226 18.32 -7.27 -2.85
CA LEU A 226 19.39 -8.10 -2.31
C LEU A 226 19.42 -9.48 -2.94
N THR A 227 20.62 -9.98 -3.19
CA THR A 227 20.88 -11.40 -3.47
C THR A 227 20.67 -12.25 -2.22
N GLU A 228 20.56 -13.57 -2.34
CA GLU A 228 20.39 -14.50 -1.21
C GLU A 228 21.53 -14.35 -0.18
N ASN A 229 22.79 -14.23 -0.62
CA ASN A 229 23.92 -14.04 0.29
C ASN A 229 23.82 -12.69 1.03
N GLN A 230 23.47 -11.61 0.33
CA GLN A 230 23.30 -10.31 0.95
C GLN A 230 22.14 -10.28 1.96
N LYS A 231 21.03 -11.00 1.71
CA LYS A 231 19.94 -11.17 2.68
C LYS A 231 20.44 -11.89 3.93
N LEU A 232 21.24 -12.96 3.77
CA LEU A 232 21.80 -13.70 4.90
C LEU A 232 22.78 -12.83 5.71
N ASP A 233 23.64 -12.07 5.05
CA ASP A 233 24.58 -11.15 5.70
C ASP A 233 23.82 -10.07 6.48
N LEU A 234 22.79 -9.47 5.87
CA LEU A 234 21.94 -8.49 6.53
C LEU A 234 21.22 -9.11 7.74
N TRP A 235 20.63 -10.30 7.56
CA TRP A 235 19.98 -11.03 8.65
C TRP A 235 20.90 -11.24 9.84
N ASN A 236 22.10 -11.79 9.62
CA ASN A 236 23.07 -12.03 10.69
C ASN A 236 23.46 -10.73 11.43
N LYS A 237 23.51 -9.62 10.71
CA LYS A 237 23.83 -8.30 11.28
C LYS A 237 22.71 -7.75 12.16
N ILE A 238 21.45 -7.90 11.75
CA ILE A 238 20.29 -7.28 12.45
C ILE A 238 19.63 -8.20 13.46
N LYS A 239 19.79 -9.53 13.34
CA LYS A 239 19.15 -10.53 14.22
C LYS A 239 19.26 -10.21 15.72
N PRO A 240 20.40 -9.73 16.26
CA PRO A 240 20.52 -9.37 17.68
C PRO A 240 19.62 -8.18 18.11
N ASN A 241 19.18 -7.36 17.15
CA ASN A 241 18.46 -6.11 17.38
C ASN A 241 17.03 -6.10 16.81
N LEU A 242 16.45 -7.26 16.53
CA LEU A 242 15.09 -7.36 15.96
C LEU A 242 14.01 -6.70 16.83
N GLN A 243 14.22 -6.66 18.15
CA GLN A 243 13.30 -6.05 19.11
C GLN A 243 13.60 -4.54 19.33
N SER A 244 14.47 -3.93 18.53
CA SER A 244 14.77 -2.50 18.62
C SER A 244 13.55 -1.66 18.23
N GLU A 245 13.20 -0.70 19.09
CA GLU A 245 12.16 0.32 18.89
C GLU A 245 12.76 1.66 18.40
N ASP A 246 14.08 1.71 18.18
CA ASP A 246 14.77 2.90 17.66
C ASP A 246 14.39 3.16 16.20
N ILE A 247 13.58 4.19 15.98
CA ILE A 247 13.08 4.59 14.67
C ILE A 247 14.22 4.90 13.70
N SER A 248 15.29 5.58 14.16
CA SER A 248 16.43 5.89 13.30
C SER A 248 17.12 4.64 12.79
N TYR A 249 17.32 3.66 13.68
CA TYR A 249 17.87 2.37 13.33
C TYR A 249 16.97 1.59 12.36
N GLN A 250 15.65 1.59 12.62
CA GLN A 250 14.66 0.96 11.74
C GLN A 250 14.71 1.57 10.33
N MET A 251 14.73 2.91 10.22
CA MET A 251 14.83 3.61 8.94
C MET A 251 16.13 3.27 8.19
N GLU A 252 17.27 3.23 8.88
CA GLU A 252 18.54 2.84 8.26
C GLU A 252 18.49 1.41 7.69
N VAL A 253 17.91 0.46 8.41
CA VAL A 253 17.78 -0.94 7.94
C VAL A 253 16.81 -1.03 6.77
N MET A 254 15.66 -0.35 6.85
CA MET A 254 14.61 -0.43 5.83
C MET A 254 15.04 0.23 4.52
N PHE A 255 15.48 1.47 4.59
CA PHE A 255 15.74 2.30 3.39
C PHE A 255 17.21 2.32 2.94
N GLY A 256 18.12 1.93 3.81
CA GLY A 256 19.56 1.94 3.55
C GLY A 256 20.28 3.14 4.17
N SER A 257 21.57 2.98 4.38
CA SER A 257 22.48 4.01 4.88
C SER A 257 23.92 3.65 4.48
N ARG A 258 24.93 4.31 5.07
CA ARG A 258 26.33 3.87 4.90
C ARG A 258 26.55 2.44 5.40
N ASN A 259 25.75 1.99 6.37
CA ASN A 259 25.92 0.70 7.04
C ASN A 259 24.97 -0.38 6.53
N TYR A 260 23.93 -0.01 5.82
CA TYR A 260 22.86 -0.90 5.39
C TYR A 260 22.55 -0.71 3.90
N PRO A 261 22.31 -1.78 3.15
CA PRO A 261 22.01 -1.69 1.71
C PRO A 261 20.68 -0.98 1.47
N VAL A 262 20.60 -0.27 0.35
CA VAL A 262 19.35 0.37 -0.09
C VAL A 262 18.27 -0.69 -0.23
N TRP A 263 17.09 -0.40 0.36
CA TRP A 263 15.92 -1.29 0.43
C TRP A 263 16.21 -2.66 1.07
N GLY A 264 17.26 -2.72 1.90
CA GLY A 264 17.66 -3.98 2.53
C GLY A 264 16.55 -4.59 3.38
N GLY A 265 15.89 -3.78 4.21
CA GLY A 265 14.78 -4.24 5.04
C GLY A 265 13.57 -4.71 4.24
N TYR A 266 13.20 -4.02 3.16
CA TYR A 266 12.12 -4.45 2.27
C TYR A 266 12.40 -5.80 1.63
N SER A 267 13.61 -5.96 1.05
CA SER A 267 14.00 -7.21 0.40
C SER A 267 14.04 -8.39 1.38
N LEU A 268 14.55 -8.16 2.59
CA LEU A 268 14.59 -9.18 3.63
C LEU A 268 13.21 -9.47 4.22
N GLY A 269 12.40 -8.44 4.50
CA GLY A 269 11.04 -8.57 5.03
C GLY A 269 10.13 -9.36 4.09
N TYR A 270 10.20 -9.04 2.79
CA TYR A 270 9.51 -9.83 1.76
C TYR A 270 9.92 -11.31 1.80
N ASP A 271 11.23 -11.61 1.87
CA ASP A 271 11.73 -12.98 1.88
C ASP A 271 11.39 -13.75 3.17
N ILE A 272 11.34 -13.06 4.33
CA ILE A 272 10.84 -13.64 5.59
C ILE A 272 9.39 -14.08 5.41
N VAL A 273 8.51 -13.21 4.92
CA VAL A 273 7.08 -13.53 4.74
C VAL A 273 6.88 -14.58 3.65
N LEU A 274 7.55 -14.43 2.50
CA LEU A 274 7.50 -15.40 1.40
C LEU A 274 7.84 -16.81 1.87
N THR A 275 8.95 -16.98 2.59
CA THR A 275 9.40 -18.30 3.03
C THR A 275 8.51 -18.89 4.13
N ALA A 276 7.98 -18.07 5.03
CA ALA A 276 7.01 -18.49 6.04
C ALA A 276 5.72 -19.02 5.41
N LEU A 277 5.17 -18.30 4.43
CA LEU A 277 3.86 -18.62 3.85
C LEU A 277 3.93 -19.65 2.74
N THR A 278 5.05 -19.78 2.04
CA THR A 278 5.27 -20.90 1.09
C THR A 278 5.18 -22.26 1.77
N ASN A 279 5.59 -22.33 3.03
CA ASN A 279 5.49 -23.57 3.86
C ASN A 279 4.07 -23.78 4.41
N ASN A 280 3.19 -22.77 4.37
CA ASN A 280 1.85 -22.75 4.96
C ASN A 280 0.75 -22.34 3.98
N LYS A 281 0.73 -22.90 2.78
CA LYS A 281 -0.21 -22.56 1.68
C LYS A 281 -1.70 -22.66 2.03
N LYS A 282 -2.06 -23.21 3.18
CA LYS A 282 -3.46 -23.34 3.64
C LYS A 282 -3.97 -22.07 4.35
N LEU A 283 -3.08 -21.19 4.76
CA LEU A 283 -3.47 -19.94 5.42
C LEU A 283 -4.04 -18.94 4.40
N LYS A 284 -5.26 -18.49 4.65
CA LYS A 284 -5.88 -17.45 3.83
C LYS A 284 -5.24 -16.08 4.10
N PRO A 285 -5.29 -15.14 3.13
CA PRO A 285 -4.71 -13.82 3.27
C PRO A 285 -5.15 -13.04 4.52
N ASP A 286 -6.42 -13.06 4.87
CA ASP A 286 -6.95 -12.44 6.08
C ASP A 286 -6.32 -13.01 7.37
N ASN A 287 -6.08 -14.31 7.41
CA ASN A 287 -5.50 -14.98 8.57
C ASN A 287 -4.02 -14.66 8.73
N TRP A 288 -3.20 -14.82 7.66
CA TRP A 288 -1.77 -14.60 7.80
C TRP A 288 -1.39 -13.12 7.91
N THR A 289 -2.20 -12.20 7.35
CA THR A 289 -2.00 -10.76 7.56
C THR A 289 -2.11 -10.39 9.06
N ASN A 290 -2.91 -11.12 9.83
CA ASN A 290 -3.11 -10.86 11.25
C ASN A 290 -2.23 -11.69 12.20
N LEU A 291 -1.34 -12.57 11.69
CA LEU A 291 -0.39 -13.27 12.56
C LEU A 291 0.60 -12.27 13.18
N GLY A 292 1.04 -12.52 14.41
CA GLY A 292 2.15 -11.77 15.02
C GLY A 292 3.46 -11.93 14.23
N SER A 293 4.32 -10.91 14.26
CA SER A 293 5.59 -10.90 13.53
C SER A 293 6.51 -12.06 13.96
N ASP A 294 6.53 -12.38 15.26
CA ASP A 294 7.27 -13.54 15.78
C ASP A 294 6.77 -14.86 15.16
N LYS A 295 5.45 -15.02 14.97
CA LYS A 295 4.88 -16.22 14.37
C LYS A 295 5.23 -16.37 12.89
N ILE A 296 5.31 -15.27 12.17
CA ILE A 296 5.81 -15.27 10.78
C ILE A 296 7.29 -15.65 10.76
N LEU A 297 8.11 -15.07 11.64
CA LEU A 297 9.53 -15.39 11.73
C LEU A 297 9.77 -16.87 12.07
N GLU A 298 9.06 -17.43 13.06
CA GLU A 298 9.16 -18.84 13.44
C GLU A 298 8.91 -19.82 12.28
N GLN A 299 8.09 -19.42 11.31
CA GLN A 299 7.71 -20.22 10.14
C GLN A 299 8.63 -20.00 8.94
N SER A 300 9.47 -18.96 8.96
CA SER A 300 10.39 -18.62 7.88
C SER A 300 11.68 -19.45 7.91
N LYS A 301 12.52 -19.26 6.88
CA LYS A 301 13.88 -19.83 6.88
C LYS A 301 14.85 -19.11 7.83
N TYR A 302 14.45 -17.98 8.42
CA TYR A 302 15.27 -17.08 9.25
C TYR A 302 15.13 -17.28 10.76
N LYS A 303 14.41 -18.30 11.20
CA LYS A 303 14.17 -18.65 12.61
C LYS A 303 15.46 -18.89 13.42
#